data_18557ab3c01eed16801e60d157f85ddf
#
_entry.id   18557ab3c01eed16801e60d157f85ddf
#
_cell.length_a   1.000
_cell.length_b   1.000
_cell.length_c   1.000
_cell.angle_alpha   90.00
_cell.angle_beta   90.00
_cell.angle_gamma   90.00
#
_symmetry.space_group_name_H-M   'P 1'
#
loop_
_entity.id
_entity.type
_entity.pdbx_description
1 polymer ?
#
loop_
_entity_poly.entity_id
_entity_poly.type
_entity_poly.pdbx_seq_one_letter_code
_entity_poly.pdbx_strand_id
1 'polypeptide(L)'
;MKIKNEKFSNALNHIPQKIPPIWFMRQAGRYHSHYQGLKQSYTFEELCKNPDLAAETALGPINDFDFDVAILFSDILFVLEALGMSLKYVPGPIFSAFIDEQNYSELESPENAIKKMRFQEDALLATRDLLPQDKSLIGFVGGPWTVASYGLGLNKGIKYDGNYANNFVFRVLSEKVIPIIKYNISLQLNAGAEIVMIFDTDAKSISNKENYSQYSKYLYEEIIKEFPKQIGYYSKSPFDNKFFVEDLNSDESYLAGLGVDHHLSMDHWFKEINNGFIQGNFNQESMVKAHDEFKKDFDLYIDNFQNINEIDRAGWVCGLGHGILKETPEENVHYFIENIRKIFS
;
A
#
# COMPACT_ATOMS: atom_id res chain seq x y z
N MET A 1 10.63 -16.35 2.29
CA MET A 1 10.74 -16.06 3.75
C MET A 1 9.52 -16.62 4.46
N LYS A 2 9.61 -17.02 5.74
CA LYS A 2 8.45 -17.51 6.49
C LYS A 2 7.68 -16.30 7.04
N ILE A 3 6.37 -16.24 6.75
CA ILE A 3 5.45 -15.25 7.33
C ILE A 3 5.41 -15.45 8.86
N LYS A 4 5.54 -14.37 9.63
CA LYS A 4 5.70 -14.43 11.09
C LYS A 4 4.36 -14.50 11.83
N ASN A 5 3.42 -13.62 11.46
CA ASN A 5 2.10 -13.66 12.08
C ASN A 5 1.28 -14.80 11.46
N GLU A 6 0.77 -15.71 12.28
CA GLU A 6 0.03 -16.89 11.81
C GLU A 6 -1.25 -16.50 11.08
N LYS A 7 -2.01 -15.53 11.62
CA LYS A 7 -3.25 -15.05 10.98
C LYS A 7 -2.97 -14.45 9.61
N PHE A 8 -1.88 -13.69 9.48
CA PHE A 8 -1.48 -13.11 8.19
C PHE A 8 -1.01 -14.20 7.22
N SER A 9 -0.25 -15.18 7.70
CA SER A 9 0.12 -16.36 6.91
C SER A 9 -1.11 -17.12 6.39
N ASN A 10 -2.10 -17.34 7.25
CA ASN A 10 -3.35 -17.99 6.85
C ASN A 10 -4.10 -17.19 5.78
N ALA A 11 -4.20 -15.87 5.94
CA ALA A 11 -4.83 -15.02 4.94
C ALA A 11 -4.11 -15.06 3.59
N LEU A 12 -2.78 -14.97 3.57
CA LEU A 12 -1.98 -15.06 2.33
C LEU A 12 -2.14 -16.39 1.59
N ASN A 13 -2.35 -17.48 2.33
CA ASN A 13 -2.54 -18.82 1.78
C ASN A 13 -4.03 -19.22 1.64
N HIS A 14 -4.94 -18.27 1.80
CA HIS A 14 -6.40 -18.49 1.74
C HIS A 14 -6.88 -19.62 2.66
N ILE A 15 -6.25 -19.73 3.84
CA ILE A 15 -6.61 -20.73 4.86
C ILE A 15 -7.70 -20.15 5.75
N PRO A 16 -8.84 -20.88 5.94
CA PRO A 16 -9.91 -20.43 6.81
C PRO A 16 -9.45 -20.20 8.25
N GLN A 17 -9.90 -19.11 8.85
CA GLN A 17 -9.62 -18.74 10.24
C GLN A 17 -10.73 -17.90 10.84
N LYS A 18 -10.89 -17.97 12.15
CA LYS A 18 -11.91 -17.18 12.84
C LYS A 18 -11.55 -15.70 12.80
N ILE A 19 -10.47 -15.30 13.46
CA ILE A 19 -10.07 -13.91 13.61
C ILE A 19 -9.14 -13.51 12.46
N PRO A 20 -9.52 -12.51 11.62
CA PRO A 20 -8.63 -12.04 10.57
C PRO A 20 -7.43 -11.26 11.16
N PRO A 21 -6.28 -11.23 10.48
CA PRO A 21 -5.24 -10.27 10.80
C PRO A 21 -5.70 -8.85 10.49
N ILE A 22 -5.23 -7.87 11.25
CA ILE A 22 -5.63 -6.47 11.10
C ILE A 22 -4.41 -5.60 10.79
N TRP A 23 -4.48 -4.79 9.73
CA TRP A 23 -3.58 -3.68 9.50
C TRP A 23 -4.26 -2.60 8.65
N PHE A 24 -3.81 -1.35 8.81
CA PHE A 24 -4.35 -0.21 8.06
C PHE A 24 -3.28 0.42 7.19
N MET A 25 -3.64 0.76 5.95
CA MET A 25 -2.83 1.69 5.16
C MET A 25 -2.63 2.99 5.93
N ARG A 26 -1.37 3.45 6.02
CA ARG A 26 -0.98 4.66 6.77
C ARG A 26 -1.24 4.57 8.27
N GLN A 27 -1.19 3.36 8.86
CA GLN A 27 -1.41 3.16 10.29
C GLN A 27 -0.45 3.97 11.16
N ALA A 28 0.78 4.21 10.75
CA ALA A 28 1.64 5.23 11.31
C ALA A 28 1.37 6.56 10.57
N GLY A 29 0.79 7.54 11.25
CA GLY A 29 0.38 8.76 10.58
C GLY A 29 -0.16 9.85 11.50
N ARG A 30 -0.58 10.94 10.89
CA ARG A 30 -0.93 12.20 11.57
C ARG A 30 -2.13 12.13 12.52
N TYR A 31 -2.91 11.08 12.52
CA TYR A 31 -3.98 10.87 13.48
C TYR A 31 -3.45 10.40 14.85
N HIS A 32 -2.30 9.74 14.85
CA HIS A 32 -1.73 9.02 15.99
C HIS A 32 -0.85 9.95 16.85
N SER A 33 -1.11 9.99 18.14
CA SER A 33 -0.42 10.87 19.10
C SER A 33 1.08 10.59 19.17
N HIS A 34 1.50 9.32 19.11
CA HIS A 34 2.91 8.93 19.06
C HIS A 34 3.62 9.57 17.86
N TYR A 35 3.04 9.46 16.66
CA TYR A 35 3.61 10.10 15.46
C TYR A 35 3.64 11.62 15.58
N GLN A 36 2.60 12.23 16.15
CA GLN A 36 2.55 13.68 16.38
C GLN A 36 3.68 14.13 17.33
N GLY A 37 3.98 13.32 18.36
CA GLY A 37 5.11 13.55 19.27
C GLY A 37 6.44 13.57 18.53
N LEU A 38 6.72 12.58 17.68
CA LEU A 38 7.94 12.53 16.86
C LEU A 38 8.05 13.73 15.92
N LYS A 39 6.94 14.16 15.32
CA LYS A 39 6.88 15.33 14.42
C LYS A 39 7.19 16.67 15.10
N GLN A 40 7.19 16.75 16.42
CA GLN A 40 7.64 17.96 17.13
C GLN A 40 9.15 18.15 17.07
N SER A 41 9.91 17.06 16.91
CA SER A 41 11.36 17.05 16.95
C SER A 41 12.01 16.77 15.59
N TYR A 42 11.32 16.11 14.69
CA TYR A 42 11.87 15.62 13.42
C TYR A 42 11.00 16.00 12.23
N THR A 43 11.64 16.27 11.09
CA THR A 43 10.97 16.42 9.81
C THR A 43 10.44 15.08 9.31
N PHE A 44 9.52 15.10 8.33
CA PHE A 44 9.01 13.88 7.72
C PHE A 44 10.13 13.08 7.02
N GLU A 45 11.02 13.76 6.34
CA GLU A 45 12.17 13.18 5.65
C GLU A 45 13.15 12.52 6.63
N GLU A 46 13.42 13.14 7.79
CA GLU A 46 14.24 12.53 8.85
C GLU A 46 13.59 11.26 9.40
N LEU A 47 12.27 11.29 9.67
CA LEU A 47 11.53 10.11 10.12
C LEU A 47 11.57 8.95 9.10
N CYS A 48 11.62 9.25 7.80
CA CYS A 48 11.69 8.21 6.77
C CYS A 48 13.11 7.69 6.51
N LYS A 49 14.12 8.57 6.60
CA LYS A 49 15.50 8.28 6.14
C LYS A 49 16.45 7.88 7.26
N ASN A 50 16.10 8.13 8.52
CA ASN A 50 16.85 7.63 9.66
C ASN A 50 16.25 6.26 10.07
N PRO A 51 17.03 5.16 10.05
CA PRO A 51 16.52 3.82 10.30
C PRO A 51 15.84 3.64 11.66
N ASP A 52 16.42 4.22 12.72
CA ASP A 52 15.89 4.11 14.08
C ASP A 52 14.57 4.87 14.22
N LEU A 53 14.48 6.07 13.64
CA LEU A 53 13.25 6.86 13.65
C LEU A 53 12.15 6.25 12.77
N ALA A 54 12.51 5.65 11.64
CA ALA A 54 11.57 4.94 10.80
C ALA A 54 11.00 3.72 11.52
N ALA A 55 11.86 2.95 12.20
CA ALA A 55 11.45 1.81 13.02
C ALA A 55 10.54 2.25 14.18
N GLU A 56 10.94 3.26 14.96
CA GLU A 56 10.13 3.80 16.05
C GLU A 56 8.75 4.25 15.55
N THR A 57 8.71 4.94 14.42
CA THR A 57 7.47 5.41 13.81
C THR A 57 6.57 4.24 13.38
N ALA A 58 7.15 3.21 12.75
CA ALA A 58 6.40 2.03 12.31
C ALA A 58 5.86 1.20 13.47
N LEU A 59 6.59 1.15 14.60
CA LEU A 59 6.23 0.37 15.79
C LEU A 59 5.18 1.04 16.68
N GLY A 60 5.04 2.36 16.63
CA GLY A 60 4.04 3.07 17.43
C GLY A 60 2.66 2.44 17.34
N PRO A 61 2.05 2.28 16.14
CA PRO A 61 0.74 1.64 16.00
C PRO A 61 0.69 0.18 16.47
N ILE A 62 1.79 -0.56 16.36
CA ILE A 62 1.87 -1.95 16.84
C ILE A 62 1.75 -1.98 18.36
N ASN A 63 2.46 -1.07 19.04
CA ASN A 63 2.47 -1.00 20.50
C ASN A 63 1.15 -0.48 21.06
N ASP A 64 0.55 0.52 20.42
CA ASP A 64 -0.63 1.21 20.97
C ASP A 64 -1.95 0.54 20.58
N PHE A 65 -2.05 -0.02 19.36
CA PHE A 65 -3.29 -0.62 18.85
C PHE A 65 -3.22 -2.14 18.66
N ASP A 66 -2.05 -2.75 18.84
CA ASP A 66 -1.83 -4.19 18.66
C ASP A 66 -2.18 -4.70 17.25
N PHE A 67 -1.85 -3.94 16.20
CA PHE A 67 -1.98 -4.44 14.82
C PHE A 67 -1.18 -5.75 14.62
N ASP A 68 -1.66 -6.61 13.73
CA ASP A 68 -1.00 -7.89 13.42
C ASP A 68 0.19 -7.74 12.46
N VAL A 69 0.21 -6.65 11.68
CA VAL A 69 1.19 -6.42 10.62
C VAL A 69 1.75 -5.00 10.74
N ALA A 70 3.06 -4.88 10.86
CA ALA A 70 3.80 -3.63 10.69
C ALA A 70 4.06 -3.36 9.20
N ILE A 71 4.15 -2.10 8.84
CA ILE A 71 4.51 -1.67 7.50
C ILE A 71 5.68 -0.68 7.57
N LEU A 72 6.62 -0.78 6.63
CA LEU A 72 7.69 0.20 6.46
C LEU A 72 7.16 1.64 6.59
N PHE A 73 7.83 2.48 7.36
CA PHE A 73 7.52 3.91 7.36
C PHE A 73 8.37 4.64 6.32
N SER A 74 7.75 5.07 5.23
CA SER A 74 8.39 5.72 4.09
C SER A 74 7.37 6.48 3.24
N ASP A 75 7.78 6.97 2.06
CA ASP A 75 6.90 7.58 1.06
C ASP A 75 7.13 6.98 -0.33
N ILE A 76 6.05 6.90 -1.12
CA ILE A 76 6.08 6.35 -2.48
C ILE A 76 6.85 7.22 -3.48
N LEU A 77 7.05 8.51 -3.19
CA LEU A 77 7.62 9.48 -4.11
C LEU A 77 9.14 9.64 -3.98
N PHE A 78 9.79 8.96 -3.03
CA PHE A 78 11.25 8.96 -2.94
C PHE A 78 11.94 8.41 -4.20
N VAL A 79 11.24 7.63 -5.01
CA VAL A 79 11.69 7.24 -6.35
C VAL A 79 11.97 8.46 -7.22
N LEU A 80 11.12 9.49 -7.17
CA LEU A 80 11.28 10.73 -7.94
C LEU A 80 12.45 11.59 -7.39
N GLU A 81 12.60 11.66 -6.07
CA GLU A 81 13.76 12.29 -5.45
C GLU A 81 15.06 11.58 -5.86
N ALA A 82 15.06 10.25 -5.87
CA ALA A 82 16.20 9.44 -6.30
C ALA A 82 16.58 9.69 -7.77
N LEU A 83 15.59 9.94 -8.63
CA LEU A 83 15.80 10.37 -10.01
C LEU A 83 16.36 11.79 -10.16
N GLY A 84 16.48 12.55 -9.06
CA GLY A 84 17.04 13.90 -9.06
C GLY A 84 16.00 15.02 -9.02
N MET A 85 14.71 14.69 -8.91
CA MET A 85 13.68 15.71 -8.73
C MET A 85 13.77 16.36 -7.35
N SER A 86 13.62 17.68 -7.29
CA SER A 86 13.54 18.41 -6.01
C SER A 86 12.18 18.16 -5.36
N LEU A 87 12.15 17.30 -4.34
CA LEU A 87 10.97 16.95 -3.56
C LEU A 87 11.09 17.54 -2.15
N LYS A 88 10.01 18.21 -1.69
CA LYS A 88 9.87 18.71 -0.32
C LYS A 88 8.48 18.36 0.21
N TYR A 89 8.35 18.21 1.54
CA TYR A 89 7.08 17.93 2.21
C TYR A 89 6.64 19.12 3.09
N VAL A 90 5.74 19.99 2.56
CA VAL A 90 5.25 21.20 3.26
C VAL A 90 3.75 21.45 2.97
N PRO A 91 2.82 20.90 3.70
CA PRO A 91 2.80 19.65 4.48
C PRO A 91 2.71 18.40 3.60
N GLY A 92 2.42 18.52 2.30
CA GLY A 92 2.40 17.45 1.30
C GLY A 92 3.56 17.57 0.32
N PRO A 93 3.68 16.64 -0.63
CA PRO A 93 4.77 16.63 -1.60
C PRO A 93 4.67 17.83 -2.56
N ILE A 94 5.78 18.55 -2.69
CA ILE A 94 5.95 19.71 -3.59
C ILE A 94 7.19 19.47 -4.44
N PHE A 95 7.03 19.56 -5.75
CA PHE A 95 8.11 19.50 -6.73
C PHE A 95 8.40 20.91 -7.27
N SER A 96 9.67 21.25 -7.47
CA SER A 96 10.06 22.53 -8.08
C SER A 96 9.83 22.56 -9.60
N ALA A 97 9.86 21.39 -10.24
CA ALA A 97 9.58 21.19 -11.65
C ALA A 97 9.03 19.79 -11.89
N PHE A 98 8.30 19.58 -12.97
CA PHE A 98 7.85 18.29 -13.44
C PHE A 98 8.76 17.75 -14.54
N ILE A 99 8.76 16.45 -14.75
CA ILE A 99 9.48 15.79 -15.84
C ILE A 99 8.83 16.17 -17.17
N ASP A 100 9.63 16.64 -18.12
CA ASP A 100 9.25 16.92 -19.50
C ASP A 100 10.36 16.47 -20.48
N GLU A 101 10.14 16.65 -21.77
CA GLU A 101 11.11 16.25 -22.80
C GLU A 101 12.44 17.04 -22.72
N GLN A 102 12.43 18.24 -22.14
CA GLN A 102 13.62 19.10 -22.05
C GLN A 102 14.54 18.65 -20.93
N ASN A 103 13.98 18.29 -19.77
CA ASN A 103 14.75 17.90 -18.58
C ASN A 103 14.90 16.38 -18.42
N TYR A 104 14.26 15.55 -19.27
CA TYR A 104 14.33 14.08 -19.18
C TYR A 104 15.76 13.53 -19.18
N SER A 105 16.66 14.13 -19.98
CA SER A 105 18.06 13.71 -20.07
C SER A 105 18.88 14.08 -18.83
N GLU A 106 18.38 14.97 -17.99
CA GLU A 106 19.03 15.39 -16.73
C GLU A 106 18.69 14.46 -15.57
N LEU A 107 17.65 13.61 -15.73
CA LEU A 107 17.29 12.62 -14.72
C LEU A 107 18.38 11.57 -14.56
N GLU A 108 18.63 11.21 -13.31
CA GLU A 108 19.54 10.12 -12.97
C GLU A 108 19.22 8.83 -13.73
N SER A 109 20.27 8.06 -14.01
CA SER A 109 20.03 6.68 -14.47
C SER A 109 19.40 5.84 -13.36
N PRO A 110 18.60 4.81 -13.69
CA PRO A 110 18.06 3.90 -12.67
C PRO A 110 19.13 3.31 -11.74
N GLU A 111 20.31 2.96 -12.28
CA GLU A 111 21.44 2.37 -11.54
C GLU A 111 22.00 3.32 -10.47
N ASN A 112 21.94 4.64 -10.71
CA ASN A 112 22.38 5.64 -9.74
C ASN A 112 21.26 5.98 -8.75
N ALA A 113 20.05 6.13 -9.23
CA ALA A 113 18.86 6.40 -8.40
C ALA A 113 18.66 5.31 -7.33
N ILE A 114 18.80 4.06 -7.71
CA ILE A 114 18.69 2.88 -6.84
C ILE A 114 19.57 3.00 -5.59
N LYS A 115 20.81 3.48 -5.72
CA LYS A 115 21.75 3.63 -4.59
C LYS A 115 21.22 4.60 -3.53
N LYS A 116 20.40 5.58 -3.93
CA LYS A 116 19.79 6.58 -3.05
C LYS A 116 18.57 6.02 -2.29
N MET A 117 18.06 4.84 -2.66
CA MET A 117 16.90 4.19 -2.02
C MET A 117 17.27 3.26 -0.85
N ARG A 118 18.56 3.04 -0.56
CA ARG A 118 19.00 2.05 0.44
C ARG A 118 18.54 2.33 1.86
N PHE A 119 18.21 3.57 2.20
CA PHE A 119 17.65 3.90 3.51
C PHE A 119 16.37 3.12 3.85
N GLN A 120 15.63 2.63 2.84
CA GLN A 120 14.45 1.79 3.06
C GLN A 120 14.84 0.37 3.50
N GLU A 121 15.96 -0.16 3.01
CA GLU A 121 16.55 -1.41 3.50
C GLU A 121 16.91 -1.28 4.99
N ASP A 122 17.66 -0.23 5.33
CA ASP A 122 18.11 0.02 6.70
C ASP A 122 16.90 0.22 7.65
N ALA A 123 15.87 0.93 7.22
CA ALA A 123 14.63 1.13 7.98
C ALA A 123 13.87 -0.19 8.23
N LEU A 124 13.79 -1.08 7.22
CA LEU A 124 13.16 -2.38 7.37
C LEU A 124 13.93 -3.30 8.31
N LEU A 125 15.27 -3.34 8.20
CA LEU A 125 16.12 -4.11 9.10
C LEU A 125 15.95 -3.64 10.55
N ALA A 126 16.03 -2.33 10.80
CA ALA A 126 15.82 -1.76 12.13
C ALA A 126 14.41 -2.06 12.68
N THR A 127 13.37 -1.94 11.82
CA THR A 127 12.00 -2.29 12.21
C THR A 127 11.89 -3.77 12.55
N ARG A 128 12.45 -4.66 11.74
CA ARG A 128 12.40 -6.11 11.98
C ARG A 128 13.07 -6.53 13.28
N ASP A 129 14.21 -5.91 13.61
CA ASP A 129 14.96 -6.22 14.83
C ASP A 129 14.17 -5.89 16.10
N LEU A 130 13.34 -4.85 16.07
CA LEU A 130 12.55 -4.38 17.21
C LEU A 130 11.13 -4.96 17.24
N LEU A 131 10.60 -5.41 16.09
CA LEU A 131 9.22 -5.89 15.97
C LEU A 131 9.05 -7.25 16.67
N PRO A 132 8.00 -7.46 17.50
CA PRO A 132 7.70 -8.75 18.10
C PRO A 132 7.66 -9.89 17.08
N GLN A 133 8.11 -11.08 17.49
CA GLN A 133 8.29 -12.22 16.58
C GLN A 133 6.99 -12.80 16.00
N ASP A 134 5.86 -12.51 16.63
CA ASP A 134 4.51 -12.90 16.21
C ASP A 134 3.82 -11.85 15.32
N LYS A 135 4.51 -10.75 15.01
CA LYS A 135 4.02 -9.71 14.10
C LYS A 135 4.70 -9.82 12.73
N SER A 136 3.93 -9.66 11.68
CA SER A 136 4.43 -9.59 10.31
C SER A 136 4.96 -8.20 9.97
N LEU A 137 5.87 -8.12 9.00
CA LEU A 137 6.42 -6.88 8.47
C LEU A 137 6.25 -6.87 6.96
N ILE A 138 5.60 -5.84 6.42
CA ILE A 138 5.45 -5.65 4.98
C ILE A 138 6.15 -4.39 4.50
N GLY A 139 6.61 -4.45 3.26
CA GLY A 139 7.09 -3.29 2.54
C GLY A 139 6.01 -2.66 1.67
N PHE A 140 6.33 -1.55 1.04
CA PHE A 140 5.48 -0.97 0.00
C PHE A 140 6.28 -0.12 -0.98
N VAL A 141 5.71 0.04 -2.17
CA VAL A 141 6.17 0.97 -3.21
C VAL A 141 4.98 1.71 -3.81
N GLY A 142 5.25 2.85 -4.43
CA GLY A 142 4.26 3.50 -5.29
C GLY A 142 4.02 2.68 -6.55
N GLY A 143 2.77 2.59 -6.99
CA GLY A 143 2.46 2.03 -8.30
C GLY A 143 3.13 2.86 -9.41
N PRO A 144 3.63 2.22 -10.47
CA PRO A 144 4.35 2.92 -11.52
C PRO A 144 3.59 4.08 -12.12
N TRP A 145 2.28 3.92 -12.35
CA TRP A 145 1.45 5.01 -12.84
C TRP A 145 1.35 6.15 -11.85
N THR A 146 1.11 5.87 -10.58
CA THR A 146 1.02 6.89 -9.53
C THR A 146 2.32 7.68 -9.44
N VAL A 147 3.47 7.02 -9.41
CA VAL A 147 4.78 7.69 -9.36
C VAL A 147 5.01 8.55 -10.60
N ALA A 148 4.76 8.00 -11.80
CA ALA A 148 4.89 8.76 -13.04
C ALA A 148 3.92 9.95 -13.12
N SER A 149 2.66 9.77 -12.67
CA SER A 149 1.66 10.83 -12.62
C SER A 149 2.12 12.02 -11.78
N TYR A 150 2.72 11.76 -10.62
CA TYR A 150 3.30 12.82 -9.80
C TYR A 150 4.53 13.46 -10.46
N GLY A 151 5.44 12.66 -11.00
CA GLY A 151 6.65 13.16 -11.67
C GLY A 151 6.36 14.01 -12.90
N LEU A 152 5.36 13.63 -13.68
CA LEU A 152 4.92 14.32 -14.90
C LEU A 152 3.89 15.44 -14.64
N GLY A 153 3.40 15.59 -13.39
CA GLY A 153 2.36 16.57 -13.07
C GLY A 153 0.97 16.25 -13.63
N LEU A 154 0.69 14.99 -14.02
CA LEU A 154 -0.64 14.59 -14.50
C LEU A 154 -1.71 14.85 -13.45
N ASN A 155 -1.41 14.59 -12.19
CA ASN A 155 -2.27 14.87 -11.04
C ASN A 155 -2.51 16.37 -10.80
N LYS A 156 -1.80 17.26 -11.50
CA LYS A 156 -1.98 18.72 -11.54
C LYS A 156 -2.62 19.22 -12.83
N GLY A 157 -3.03 18.29 -13.70
CA GLY A 157 -3.72 18.60 -14.95
C GLY A 157 -2.82 18.81 -16.16
N ILE A 158 -1.52 18.55 -16.05
CA ILE A 158 -0.64 18.50 -17.23
C ILE A 158 -1.09 17.32 -18.10
N LYS A 159 -1.16 17.54 -19.41
CA LYS A 159 -1.57 16.53 -20.39
C LYS A 159 -0.44 16.23 -21.35
N TYR A 160 -0.32 14.99 -21.73
CA TYR A 160 0.60 14.52 -22.77
C TYR A 160 -0.21 13.85 -23.88
N ASP A 161 0.11 14.19 -25.13
CA ASP A 161 -0.55 13.61 -26.29
C ASP A 161 0.03 12.24 -26.64
N GLY A 162 -0.81 11.38 -27.20
CA GLY A 162 -0.41 10.09 -27.76
C GLY A 162 -1.09 8.86 -27.13
N ASN A 163 -0.88 7.73 -27.78
CA ASN A 163 -1.31 6.44 -27.25
C ASN A 163 -0.41 6.00 -26.10
N TYR A 164 -0.96 5.24 -25.13
CA TYR A 164 -0.26 4.76 -23.95
C TYR A 164 1.15 4.17 -24.26
N ALA A 165 1.28 3.35 -25.28
CA ALA A 165 2.53 2.67 -25.61
C ALA A 165 3.57 3.50 -26.38
N ASN A 166 3.19 4.65 -26.97
CA ASN A 166 4.04 5.44 -27.87
C ASN A 166 4.18 6.90 -27.45
N ASN A 167 3.99 7.20 -26.17
CA ASN A 167 4.08 8.57 -25.66
C ASN A 167 5.20 8.73 -24.62
N PHE A 168 5.47 9.97 -24.31
CA PHE A 168 6.48 10.35 -23.32
C PHE A 168 6.22 9.75 -21.93
N VAL A 169 4.96 9.61 -21.55
CA VAL A 169 4.54 8.99 -20.27
C VAL A 169 5.03 7.55 -20.19
N PHE A 170 4.83 6.76 -21.25
CA PHE A 170 5.31 5.37 -21.29
C PHE A 170 6.83 5.28 -21.24
N ARG A 171 7.53 6.19 -21.90
CA ARG A 171 9.00 6.25 -21.83
C ARG A 171 9.48 6.52 -20.40
N VAL A 172 8.89 7.47 -19.69
CA VAL A 172 9.21 7.73 -18.27
C VAL A 172 8.92 6.51 -17.40
N LEU A 173 7.78 5.85 -17.61
CA LEU A 173 7.41 4.62 -16.91
C LEU A 173 8.45 3.52 -17.12
N SER A 174 8.72 3.16 -18.39
CA SER A 174 9.51 1.98 -18.75
C SER A 174 11.02 2.16 -18.50
N GLU A 175 11.55 3.35 -18.78
CA GLU A 175 13.00 3.59 -18.75
C GLU A 175 13.49 4.14 -17.40
N LYS A 176 12.61 4.76 -16.61
CA LYS A 176 13.00 5.42 -15.35
C LYS A 176 12.31 4.81 -14.12
N VAL A 177 10.98 4.75 -14.10
CA VAL A 177 10.21 4.45 -12.89
C VAL A 177 10.22 2.95 -12.57
N ILE A 178 9.85 2.11 -13.53
CA ILE A 178 9.75 0.65 -13.32
C ILE A 178 11.07 0.00 -12.90
N PRO A 179 12.21 0.30 -13.51
CA PRO A 179 13.48 -0.29 -13.08
C PRO A 179 13.82 0.01 -11.62
N ILE A 180 13.53 1.23 -11.14
CA ILE A 180 13.80 1.62 -9.75
C ILE A 180 12.80 0.91 -8.81
N ILE A 181 11.52 0.84 -9.18
CA ILE A 181 10.50 0.16 -8.37
C ILE A 181 10.84 -1.33 -8.23
N LYS A 182 11.21 -2.01 -9.30
CA LYS A 182 11.63 -3.42 -9.27
C LYS A 182 12.79 -3.65 -8.30
N TYR A 183 13.81 -2.82 -8.41
CA TYR A 183 14.94 -2.91 -7.49
C TYR A 183 14.52 -2.63 -6.05
N ASN A 184 13.69 -1.61 -5.82
CA ASN A 184 13.22 -1.26 -4.48
C ASN A 184 12.39 -2.39 -3.85
N ILE A 185 11.58 -3.10 -4.64
CA ILE A 185 10.88 -4.31 -4.19
C ILE A 185 11.89 -5.38 -3.76
N SER A 186 12.89 -5.69 -4.60
CA SER A 186 13.95 -6.64 -4.27
C SER A 186 14.67 -6.27 -2.98
N LEU A 187 15.01 -5.00 -2.82
CA LEU A 187 15.69 -4.46 -1.65
C LEU A 187 14.86 -4.64 -0.38
N GLN A 188 13.56 -4.32 -0.42
CA GLN A 188 12.66 -4.47 0.70
C GLN A 188 12.44 -5.93 1.08
N LEU A 189 12.28 -6.84 0.11
CA LEU A 189 12.14 -8.27 0.36
C LEU A 189 13.42 -8.86 0.98
N ASN A 190 14.58 -8.46 0.49
CA ASN A 190 15.87 -8.91 1.04
C ASN A 190 16.11 -8.38 2.46
N ALA A 191 15.60 -7.20 2.79
CA ALA A 191 15.65 -6.62 4.13
C ALA A 191 14.64 -7.22 5.12
N GLY A 192 13.79 -8.15 4.69
CA GLY A 192 12.90 -8.88 5.57
C GLY A 192 11.43 -8.49 5.49
N ALA A 193 11.02 -7.71 4.50
CA ALA A 193 9.60 -7.57 4.18
C ALA A 193 9.04 -8.92 3.70
N GLU A 194 7.92 -9.34 4.24
CA GLU A 194 7.30 -10.63 3.92
C GLU A 194 6.54 -10.59 2.60
N ILE A 195 5.93 -9.45 2.31
CA ILE A 195 5.38 -9.05 1.00
C ILE A 195 5.63 -7.55 0.79
N VAL A 196 5.48 -7.09 -0.44
CA VAL A 196 5.50 -5.65 -0.78
C VAL A 196 4.18 -5.26 -1.41
N MET A 197 3.54 -4.22 -0.86
CA MET A 197 2.32 -3.64 -1.43
C MET A 197 2.66 -2.61 -2.51
N ILE A 198 2.03 -2.72 -3.67
CA ILE A 198 2.07 -1.68 -4.70
C ILE A 198 0.83 -0.79 -4.52
N PHE A 199 1.04 0.48 -4.14
CA PHE A 199 -0.04 1.46 -4.00
C PHE A 199 -0.17 2.32 -5.25
N ASP A 200 -1.14 2.01 -6.09
CA ASP A 200 -1.36 2.69 -7.37
C ASP A 200 -2.63 3.55 -7.38
N THR A 201 -2.71 4.44 -6.40
CA THR A 201 -3.93 5.22 -6.10
C THR A 201 -4.34 6.19 -7.21
N ASP A 202 -3.40 6.61 -8.07
CA ASP A 202 -3.67 7.51 -9.19
C ASP A 202 -3.95 6.76 -10.51
N ALA A 203 -3.90 5.42 -10.52
CA ALA A 203 -4.31 4.61 -11.68
C ALA A 203 -5.76 4.91 -12.14
N LYS A 204 -6.60 5.45 -11.24
CA LYS A 204 -7.93 6.01 -11.55
C LYS A 204 -7.91 7.12 -12.63
N SER A 205 -6.77 7.79 -12.83
CA SER A 205 -6.61 8.85 -13.82
C SER A 205 -6.35 8.32 -15.24
N ILE A 206 -6.12 7.02 -15.41
CA ILE A 206 -5.99 6.39 -16.73
C ILE A 206 -7.30 6.55 -17.50
N SER A 207 -7.23 7.11 -18.71
CA SER A 207 -8.35 7.73 -19.39
C SER A 207 -9.48 6.79 -19.82
N ASN A 208 -9.20 5.48 -19.96
CA ASN A 208 -10.21 4.51 -20.39
C ASN A 208 -9.83 3.07 -20.00
N LYS A 209 -10.80 2.15 -20.10
CA LYS A 209 -10.66 0.74 -19.75
C LYS A 209 -9.57 0.01 -20.57
N GLU A 210 -9.41 0.37 -21.84
CA GLU A 210 -8.41 -0.26 -22.71
C GLU A 210 -6.99 0.09 -22.26
N ASN A 211 -6.72 1.38 -22.05
CA ASN A 211 -5.43 1.84 -21.52
C ASN A 211 -5.13 1.27 -20.14
N TYR A 212 -6.14 1.17 -19.27
CA TYR A 212 -5.99 0.53 -17.96
C TYR A 212 -5.66 -0.97 -18.09
N SER A 213 -6.31 -1.68 -19.00
CA SER A 213 -6.01 -3.09 -19.26
C SER A 213 -4.59 -3.30 -19.81
N GLN A 214 -4.14 -2.42 -20.71
CA GLN A 214 -2.76 -2.45 -21.23
C GLN A 214 -1.74 -2.17 -20.12
N TYR A 215 -2.01 -1.17 -19.28
CA TYR A 215 -1.18 -0.85 -18.12
C TYR A 215 -1.12 -2.00 -17.11
N SER A 216 -2.26 -2.61 -16.77
CA SER A 216 -2.33 -3.74 -15.83
C SER A 216 -1.52 -4.94 -16.33
N LYS A 217 -1.62 -5.27 -17.62
CA LYS A 217 -0.80 -6.32 -18.24
C LYS A 217 0.68 -5.99 -18.19
N TYR A 218 1.05 -4.76 -18.49
CA TYR A 218 2.44 -4.30 -18.45
C TYR A 218 3.02 -4.36 -17.03
N LEU A 219 2.28 -3.88 -16.04
CA LEU A 219 2.64 -4.00 -14.62
C LEU A 219 2.84 -5.47 -14.21
N TYR A 220 1.95 -6.32 -14.66
CA TYR A 220 1.99 -7.74 -14.36
C TYR A 220 3.24 -8.42 -14.94
N GLU A 221 3.50 -8.22 -16.24
CA GLU A 221 4.66 -8.80 -16.93
C GLU A 221 5.99 -8.27 -16.38
N GLU A 222 6.09 -6.96 -16.15
CA GLU A 222 7.33 -6.31 -15.77
C GLU A 222 7.68 -6.40 -14.28
N ILE A 223 6.67 -6.51 -13.41
CA ILE A 223 6.90 -6.48 -11.95
C ILE A 223 6.33 -7.73 -11.27
N ILE A 224 5.03 -8.03 -11.42
CA ILE A 224 4.38 -9.03 -10.56
C ILE A 224 4.96 -10.43 -10.80
N LYS A 225 5.20 -10.80 -12.06
CA LYS A 225 5.80 -12.10 -12.40
C LYS A 225 7.21 -12.29 -11.88
N GLU A 226 7.96 -11.21 -11.65
CA GLU A 226 9.33 -11.30 -11.15
C GLU A 226 9.36 -11.65 -9.63
N PHE A 227 8.27 -11.35 -8.92
CA PHE A 227 8.17 -11.57 -7.47
C PHE A 227 6.95 -12.44 -7.12
N PRO A 228 6.91 -13.72 -7.53
CA PRO A 228 5.74 -14.57 -7.42
C PRO A 228 5.30 -14.73 -5.96
N LYS A 229 3.99 -14.45 -5.71
CA LYS A 229 3.37 -14.52 -4.38
C LYS A 229 3.97 -13.57 -3.32
N GLN A 230 4.69 -12.54 -3.75
CA GLN A 230 5.29 -11.55 -2.85
C GLN A 230 4.75 -10.14 -3.05
N ILE A 231 3.85 -9.94 -4.03
CA ILE A 231 3.26 -8.63 -4.33
C ILE A 231 1.78 -8.61 -3.99
N GLY A 232 1.39 -7.61 -3.18
CA GLY A 232 0.00 -7.18 -3.06
C GLY A 232 -0.24 -5.93 -3.91
N TYR A 233 -1.41 -5.80 -4.52
CA TYR A 233 -1.74 -4.64 -5.35
C TYR A 233 -2.97 -3.91 -4.84
N TYR A 234 -2.92 -2.59 -4.85
CA TYR A 234 -4.06 -1.72 -4.53
C TYR A 234 -4.16 -0.57 -5.53
N SER A 235 -5.33 -0.36 -6.10
CA SER A 235 -5.63 0.81 -6.92
C SER A 235 -7.02 1.38 -6.61
N LYS A 236 -7.22 2.66 -6.98
CA LYS A 236 -8.51 3.35 -6.98
C LYS A 236 -9.05 3.51 -8.40
N SER A 237 -8.77 2.57 -9.28
CA SER A 237 -9.28 2.64 -10.64
C SER A 237 -10.82 2.56 -10.65
N PRO A 238 -11.52 3.38 -11.48
CA PRO A 238 -12.94 3.22 -11.71
C PRO A 238 -13.25 1.96 -12.54
N PHE A 239 -12.23 1.35 -13.15
CA PHE A 239 -12.32 0.09 -13.87
C PHE A 239 -12.12 -1.06 -12.88
N ASP A 240 -12.85 -2.15 -13.08
CA ASP A 240 -12.74 -3.33 -12.25
C ASP A 240 -11.31 -3.91 -12.31
N ASN A 241 -10.83 -4.46 -11.20
CA ASN A 241 -9.55 -5.15 -11.13
C ASN A 241 -9.63 -6.57 -11.71
N LYS A 242 -10.49 -6.79 -12.68
CA LYS A 242 -10.82 -8.11 -13.24
C LYS A 242 -9.57 -8.90 -13.63
N PHE A 243 -8.60 -8.25 -14.26
CA PHE A 243 -7.35 -8.89 -14.65
C PHE A 243 -6.60 -9.50 -13.45
N PHE A 244 -6.51 -8.78 -12.34
CA PHE A 244 -5.82 -9.24 -11.13
C PHE A 244 -6.66 -10.27 -10.35
N VAL A 245 -8.00 -10.16 -10.40
CA VAL A 245 -8.90 -11.18 -9.84
C VAL A 245 -8.79 -12.49 -10.62
N GLU A 246 -8.71 -12.43 -11.95
CA GLU A 246 -8.50 -13.60 -12.81
C GLU A 246 -7.14 -14.26 -12.52
N ASP A 247 -6.07 -13.47 -12.31
CA ASP A 247 -4.77 -14.00 -11.91
C ASP A 247 -4.86 -14.69 -10.55
N LEU A 248 -5.42 -14.02 -9.53
CA LEU A 248 -5.54 -14.61 -8.18
C LEU A 248 -6.27 -15.96 -8.19
N ASN A 249 -7.31 -16.08 -9.00
CA ASN A 249 -8.13 -17.29 -9.09
C ASN A 249 -7.54 -18.35 -10.02
N SER A 250 -6.40 -18.09 -10.65
CA SER A 250 -5.72 -19.06 -11.50
C SER A 250 -4.86 -20.04 -10.70
N ASP A 251 -4.64 -21.24 -11.25
CA ASP A 251 -3.76 -22.26 -10.64
C ASP A 251 -2.29 -21.77 -10.55
N GLU A 252 -1.89 -20.89 -11.46
CA GLU A 252 -0.53 -20.33 -11.55
C GLU A 252 -0.50 -18.82 -11.18
N SER A 253 -1.27 -18.40 -10.19
CA SER A 253 -1.29 -17.01 -9.75
C SER A 253 0.06 -16.52 -9.26
N TYR A 254 0.47 -15.34 -9.73
CA TYR A 254 1.70 -14.66 -9.30
C TYR A 254 1.44 -13.61 -8.21
N LEU A 255 0.23 -13.05 -8.16
CA LEU A 255 -0.13 -12.05 -7.16
C LEU A 255 -0.34 -12.71 -5.78
N ALA A 256 0.07 -12.04 -4.70
CA ALA A 256 -0.21 -12.50 -3.33
C ALA A 256 -1.62 -12.13 -2.87
N GLY A 257 -2.15 -10.99 -3.32
CA GLY A 257 -3.49 -10.52 -2.96
C GLY A 257 -3.79 -9.11 -3.40
N LEU A 258 -5.01 -8.66 -3.11
CA LEU A 258 -5.52 -7.34 -3.46
C LEU A 258 -5.91 -6.54 -2.22
N GLY A 259 -5.58 -5.25 -2.23
CA GLY A 259 -6.29 -4.26 -1.42
C GLY A 259 -7.51 -3.76 -2.16
N VAL A 260 -8.64 -3.67 -1.48
CA VAL A 260 -9.93 -3.28 -2.06
C VAL A 260 -10.51 -2.07 -1.33
N ASP A 261 -11.12 -1.17 -2.08
CA ASP A 261 -11.77 0.00 -1.51
C ASP A 261 -13.21 -0.30 -1.00
N HIS A 262 -13.86 0.72 -0.44
CA HIS A 262 -15.17 0.59 0.19
C HIS A 262 -16.37 0.69 -0.76
N HIS A 263 -16.15 0.82 -2.09
CA HIS A 263 -17.25 0.99 -3.05
C HIS A 263 -18.06 -0.29 -3.27
N LEU A 264 -17.44 -1.45 -3.12
CA LEU A 264 -18.11 -2.74 -3.09
C LEU A 264 -17.99 -3.35 -1.70
N SER A 265 -19.01 -4.08 -1.26
CA SER A 265 -19.02 -4.71 0.06
C SER A 265 -18.02 -5.86 0.16
N MET A 266 -17.59 -6.20 1.40
CA MET A 266 -16.68 -7.33 1.60
C MET A 266 -17.27 -8.67 1.19
N ASP A 267 -18.59 -8.87 1.37
CA ASP A 267 -19.26 -10.11 0.93
C ASP A 267 -19.24 -10.29 -0.59
N HIS A 268 -19.17 -9.21 -1.37
CA HIS A 268 -18.90 -9.28 -2.80
C HIS A 268 -17.49 -9.85 -3.06
N TRP A 269 -16.47 -9.28 -2.40
CA TRP A 269 -15.08 -9.69 -2.61
C TRP A 269 -14.81 -11.13 -2.15
N PHE A 270 -15.45 -11.59 -1.08
CA PHE A 270 -15.35 -12.98 -0.62
C PHE A 270 -15.88 -13.98 -1.65
N LYS A 271 -16.83 -13.57 -2.51
CA LYS A 271 -17.36 -14.41 -3.60
C LYS A 271 -16.51 -14.37 -4.86
N GLU A 272 -15.85 -13.25 -5.10
CA GLU A 272 -15.05 -13.02 -6.31
C GLU A 272 -13.63 -13.59 -6.22
N ILE A 273 -13.04 -13.63 -5.02
CA ILE A 273 -11.63 -14.03 -4.82
C ILE A 273 -11.59 -15.29 -3.96
N ASN A 274 -11.00 -16.34 -4.51
CA ASN A 274 -10.89 -17.66 -3.87
C ASN A 274 -9.44 -18.11 -3.63
N ASN A 275 -8.45 -17.22 -3.82
CA ASN A 275 -7.04 -17.47 -3.56
C ASN A 275 -6.31 -16.18 -3.20
N GLY A 276 -5.23 -16.28 -2.41
CA GLY A 276 -4.50 -15.11 -1.92
C GLY A 276 -5.29 -14.29 -0.89
N PHE A 277 -4.81 -13.10 -0.57
CA PHE A 277 -5.46 -12.25 0.43
C PHE A 277 -6.32 -11.14 -0.19
N ILE A 278 -7.32 -10.71 0.60
CA ILE A 278 -8.16 -9.54 0.32
C ILE A 278 -8.03 -8.58 1.49
N GLN A 279 -7.40 -7.43 1.30
CA GLN A 279 -7.23 -6.43 2.36
C GLN A 279 -8.27 -5.31 2.21
N GLY A 280 -8.97 -5.04 3.25
CA GLY A 280 -9.95 -3.95 3.33
C GLY A 280 -11.15 -4.32 4.17
N ASN A 281 -12.30 -3.60 4.01
CA ASN A 281 -12.47 -2.39 3.21
C ASN A 281 -13.38 -1.38 3.91
N PHE A 282 -13.30 -1.31 5.25
CA PHE A 282 -14.12 -0.33 5.96
C PHE A 282 -13.88 1.09 5.43
N ASN A 283 -14.94 1.90 5.31
CA ASN A 283 -14.82 3.26 4.82
C ASN A 283 -13.99 4.12 5.78
N GLN A 284 -12.83 4.60 5.33
CA GLN A 284 -11.96 5.46 6.12
C GLN A 284 -12.61 6.79 6.52
N GLU A 285 -13.62 7.25 5.79
CA GLU A 285 -14.37 8.46 6.14
C GLU A 285 -15.29 8.24 7.37
N SER A 286 -15.74 7.02 7.59
CA SER A 286 -16.47 6.67 8.79
C SER A 286 -15.60 6.70 10.04
N MET A 287 -14.30 6.45 9.91
CA MET A 287 -13.35 6.50 11.02
C MET A 287 -13.19 7.90 11.64
N VAL A 288 -13.48 8.98 10.89
CA VAL A 288 -13.34 10.36 11.39
C VAL A 288 -14.61 10.90 12.09
N LYS A 289 -15.69 10.14 12.07
CA LYS A 289 -16.96 10.54 12.69
C LYS A 289 -16.86 10.54 14.22
N ALA A 290 -17.78 11.27 14.86
CA ALA A 290 -17.97 11.16 16.30
C ALA A 290 -18.22 9.68 16.68
N HIS A 291 -17.72 9.28 17.84
CA HIS A 291 -17.66 7.87 18.25
C HIS A 291 -18.99 7.10 18.13
N ASP A 292 -20.11 7.71 18.50
CA ASP A 292 -21.43 7.08 18.41
C ASP A 292 -21.94 6.95 16.96
N GLU A 293 -21.54 7.84 16.06
CA GLU A 293 -21.87 7.74 14.64
C GLU A 293 -20.97 6.72 13.94
N PHE A 294 -19.69 6.71 14.30
CA PHE A 294 -18.75 5.70 13.85
C PHE A 294 -19.22 4.28 14.22
N LYS A 295 -19.68 4.05 15.46
CA LYS A 295 -20.21 2.75 15.88
C LYS A 295 -21.36 2.28 15.01
N LYS A 296 -22.28 3.15 14.66
CA LYS A 296 -23.41 2.81 13.77
C LYS A 296 -22.91 2.36 12.39
N ASP A 297 -21.93 3.07 11.82
CA ASP A 297 -21.34 2.70 10.54
C ASP A 297 -20.58 1.37 10.64
N PHE A 298 -19.89 1.15 11.77
CA PHE A 298 -19.19 -0.10 12.05
C PHE A 298 -20.16 -1.28 12.15
N ASP A 299 -21.26 -1.13 12.90
CA ASP A 299 -22.28 -2.16 13.05
C ASP A 299 -22.90 -2.51 11.68
N LEU A 300 -23.25 -1.50 10.88
CA LEU A 300 -23.78 -1.71 9.53
C LEU A 300 -22.78 -2.43 8.62
N TYR A 301 -21.50 -2.12 8.74
CA TYR A 301 -20.46 -2.81 7.98
C TYR A 301 -20.36 -4.28 8.36
N ILE A 302 -20.34 -4.58 9.65
CA ILE A 302 -20.22 -5.93 10.17
C ILE A 302 -21.48 -6.78 9.87
N ASP A 303 -22.67 -6.20 9.98
CA ASP A 303 -23.95 -6.90 9.74
C ASP A 303 -24.02 -7.53 8.35
N ASN A 304 -23.32 -6.97 7.37
CA ASN A 304 -23.29 -7.51 6.01
C ASN A 304 -22.59 -8.87 5.90
N PHE A 305 -21.68 -9.22 6.81
CA PHE A 305 -20.86 -10.42 6.64
C PHE A 305 -20.45 -11.15 7.93
N GLN A 306 -20.84 -10.69 9.13
CA GLN A 306 -20.49 -11.38 10.38
C GLN A 306 -20.95 -12.84 10.46
N ASN A 307 -22.00 -13.19 9.71
CA ASN A 307 -22.54 -14.54 9.66
C ASN A 307 -21.93 -15.41 8.54
N ILE A 308 -21.01 -14.86 7.76
CA ILE A 308 -20.26 -15.63 6.75
C ILE A 308 -19.26 -16.53 7.47
N ASN A 309 -19.25 -17.81 7.16
CA ASN A 309 -18.36 -18.78 7.80
C ASN A 309 -16.88 -18.51 7.40
N GLU A 310 -15.95 -19.14 8.13
CA GLU A 310 -14.51 -18.92 7.94
C GLU A 310 -14.01 -19.37 6.56
N ILE A 311 -14.65 -20.35 5.96
CA ILE A 311 -14.27 -20.88 4.63
C ILE A 311 -14.58 -19.84 3.56
N ASP A 312 -15.81 -19.28 3.58
CA ASP A 312 -16.26 -18.33 2.58
C ASP A 312 -15.61 -16.93 2.71
N ARG A 313 -15.00 -16.60 3.86
CA ARG A 313 -14.24 -15.38 4.09
C ARG A 313 -12.73 -15.62 4.24
N ALA A 314 -12.25 -16.76 3.78
CA ALA A 314 -10.82 -17.03 3.76
C ALA A 314 -10.06 -15.95 3.00
N GLY A 315 -8.81 -15.72 3.34
CA GLY A 315 -7.98 -14.67 2.72
C GLY A 315 -8.22 -13.25 3.26
N TRP A 316 -9.22 -13.01 4.12
CA TRP A 316 -9.51 -11.68 4.62
C TRP A 316 -8.41 -11.14 5.55
N VAL A 317 -7.85 -9.99 5.18
CA VAL A 317 -7.01 -9.11 6.00
C VAL A 317 -7.85 -7.88 6.32
N CYS A 318 -8.31 -7.78 7.57
CA CYS A 318 -9.21 -6.70 7.97
C CYS A 318 -8.51 -5.35 7.98
N GLY A 319 -9.14 -4.36 7.40
CA GLY A 319 -8.60 -3.00 7.33
C GLY A 319 -9.55 -2.01 6.68
N LEU A 320 -9.00 -0.86 6.31
CA LEU A 320 -9.74 0.22 5.68
C LEU A 320 -9.67 0.11 4.15
N GLY A 321 -10.67 0.67 3.48
CA GLY A 321 -10.71 0.76 2.01
C GLY A 321 -9.73 1.78 1.42
N HIS A 322 -9.05 2.56 2.26
CA HIS A 322 -7.97 3.48 1.92
C HIS A 322 -7.12 3.80 3.15
N GLY A 323 -6.06 4.60 2.99
CA GLY A 323 -5.25 5.05 4.12
C GLY A 323 -6.08 5.81 5.16
N ILE A 324 -5.82 5.52 6.44
CA ILE A 324 -6.47 6.20 7.56
C ILE A 324 -6.28 7.72 7.46
N LEU A 325 -7.32 8.47 7.80
CA LEU A 325 -7.33 9.94 7.70
C LEU A 325 -6.72 10.58 8.95
N LYS A 326 -6.14 11.75 8.77
CA LYS A 326 -5.42 12.49 9.84
C LYS A 326 -6.34 12.98 10.98
N GLU A 327 -7.64 13.08 10.73
CA GLU A 327 -8.65 13.51 11.68
C GLU A 327 -9.28 12.36 12.48
N THR A 328 -8.83 11.11 12.23
CA THR A 328 -9.39 9.93 12.91
C THR A 328 -9.09 9.96 14.41
N PRO A 329 -10.11 9.87 15.30
CA PRO A 329 -9.88 9.69 16.72
C PRO A 329 -9.27 8.31 17.03
N GLU A 330 -8.26 8.25 17.88
CA GLU A 330 -7.64 6.99 18.29
C GLU A 330 -8.62 6.03 18.96
N GLU A 331 -9.62 6.54 19.68
CA GLU A 331 -10.68 5.74 20.28
C GLU A 331 -11.47 4.91 19.25
N ASN A 332 -11.66 5.44 18.03
CA ASN A 332 -12.33 4.72 16.96
C ASN A 332 -11.43 3.58 16.43
N VAL A 333 -10.11 3.75 16.44
CA VAL A 333 -9.16 2.70 16.05
C VAL A 333 -9.16 1.58 17.08
N HIS A 334 -9.08 1.91 18.36
CA HIS A 334 -9.19 0.92 19.45
C HIS A 334 -10.50 0.13 19.36
N TYR A 335 -11.62 0.85 19.26
CA TYR A 335 -12.94 0.22 19.15
C TYR A 335 -13.02 -0.73 17.95
N PHE A 336 -12.54 -0.30 16.79
CA PHE A 336 -12.56 -1.13 15.58
C PHE A 336 -11.80 -2.44 15.80
N ILE A 337 -10.55 -2.37 16.26
CA ILE A 337 -9.70 -3.53 16.43
C ILE A 337 -10.25 -4.50 17.49
N GLU A 338 -10.65 -3.97 18.65
CA GLU A 338 -11.20 -4.78 19.74
C GLU A 338 -12.49 -5.49 19.33
N ASN A 339 -13.39 -4.80 18.62
CA ASN A 339 -14.67 -5.40 18.24
C ASN A 339 -14.52 -6.38 17.06
N ILE A 340 -13.65 -6.15 16.09
CA ILE A 340 -13.33 -7.18 15.08
C ILE A 340 -12.85 -8.47 15.76
N ARG A 341 -11.92 -8.37 16.69
CA ARG A 341 -11.41 -9.55 17.41
C ARG A 341 -12.49 -10.25 18.24
N LYS A 342 -13.36 -9.49 18.89
CA LYS A 342 -14.45 -10.03 19.72
C LYS A 342 -15.53 -10.71 18.89
N ILE A 343 -15.92 -10.12 17.77
CA ILE A 343 -17.02 -10.64 16.92
C ILE A 343 -16.61 -11.94 16.24
N PHE A 344 -15.35 -12.04 15.82
CA PHE A 344 -14.83 -13.19 15.09
C PHE A 344 -14.02 -14.18 15.95
N SER A 345 -14.08 -14.10 17.27
CA SER A 345 -13.39 -15.01 18.20
C SER A 345 -14.03 -16.40 18.32
#